data_0e31506445d0abbde12324730dce8076
#
_entry.id   0e31506445d0abbde12324730dce8076
#
_cell.length_a   1.000
_cell.length_b   1.000
_cell.length_c   1.000
_cell.angle_alpha   90.00
_cell.angle_beta   90.00
_cell.angle_gamma   90.00
#
_symmetry.space_group_name_H-M   'P 1'
#
loop_
_entity.id
_entity.type
_entity.pdbx_description
1 polymer ?
#
loop_
_entity_poly.entity_id
_entity_poly.type
_entity_poly.pdbx_seq_one_letter_code
_entity_poly.pdbx_strand_id
1 'polypeptide(L)' 'MIRSDGEELTLSLTKAEFLTLMGSVNEALELVDDWEFQTRVGYERDFAIALRSTMSDLAHGL' A
#
# COMPACT_ATOMS: atom_id res chain seq x y z
N MET A 1 2.51 -15.84 1.59
CA MET A 1 3.45 -16.36 0.58
C MET A 1 3.66 -15.30 -0.49
N ILE A 2 4.89 -15.12 -0.91
CA ILE A 2 5.26 -14.11 -1.91
C ILE A 2 5.72 -14.82 -3.17
N ARG A 3 5.18 -14.41 -4.32
CA ARG A 3 5.59 -14.92 -5.63
C ARG A 3 5.96 -13.76 -6.54
N SER A 4 6.97 -13.95 -7.36
CA SER A 4 7.38 -12.99 -8.37
C SER A 4 7.16 -13.60 -9.75
N ASP A 5 6.57 -12.82 -10.66
CA ASP A 5 6.33 -13.21 -12.02
C ASP A 5 6.60 -12.00 -12.93
N GLY A 6 7.85 -11.86 -13.36
CA GLY A 6 8.25 -10.70 -14.13
C GLY A 6 8.18 -9.41 -13.32
N GLU A 7 7.35 -8.47 -13.76
CA GLU A 7 7.19 -7.17 -13.09
C GLU A 7 6.14 -7.19 -11.99
N GLU A 8 5.43 -8.29 -11.83
CA GLU A 8 4.38 -8.40 -10.82
C GLU A 8 4.78 -9.34 -9.70
N LEU A 9 4.34 -8.99 -8.51
CA LEU A 9 4.48 -9.84 -7.33
C LEU A 9 3.10 -10.24 -6.86
N THR A 10 2.95 -11.51 -6.48
CA THR A 10 1.72 -11.99 -5.86
C THR A 10 2.01 -12.25 -4.39
N LEU A 11 1.19 -11.68 -3.52
CA LEU A 11 1.36 -11.78 -2.08
C LEU A 11 0.10 -12.34 -1.45
N SER A 12 0.23 -13.46 -0.75
CA SER A 12 -0.87 -14.05 0.01
C SER A 12 -0.75 -13.64 1.46
N LEU A 13 -1.78 -12.98 1.97
CA LEU A 13 -1.80 -12.40 3.32
C LEU A 13 -3.04 -12.89 4.08
N THR A 14 -2.90 -12.97 5.40
CA THR A 14 -4.07 -13.05 6.26
C THR A 14 -4.79 -11.70 6.27
N LYS A 15 -6.04 -11.70 6.70
CA LYS A 15 -6.79 -10.46 6.85
C LYS A 15 -6.06 -9.47 7.75
N ALA A 16 -5.52 -9.95 8.86
CA ALA A 16 -4.80 -9.09 9.81
C ALA A 16 -3.55 -8.46 9.18
N GLU A 17 -2.80 -9.25 8.41
CA GLU A 17 -1.62 -8.74 7.70
C GLU A 17 -2.01 -7.68 6.67
N PHE A 18 -3.07 -7.94 5.91
CA PHE A 18 -3.54 -6.98 4.91
C PHE A 18 -3.97 -5.66 5.54
N LEU A 19 -4.76 -5.72 6.61
CA LEU A 19 -5.23 -4.51 7.30
C LEU A 19 -4.07 -3.74 7.93
N THR A 20 -3.04 -4.43 8.40
CA THR A 20 -1.84 -3.79 8.92
C THR A 20 -1.12 -3.01 7.84
N LEU A 21 -0.96 -3.61 6.65
CA LEU A 21 -0.33 -2.92 5.52
C LEU A 21 -1.16 -1.72 5.07
N MET A 22 -2.47 -1.86 4.99
CA MET A 22 -3.35 -0.76 4.61
C MET A 22 -3.25 0.40 5.61
N GLY A 23 -3.22 0.10 6.91
CA GLY A 23 -3.03 1.10 7.95
C GLY A 23 -1.68 1.81 7.82
N SER A 24 -0.63 1.08 7.46
CA SER A 24 0.69 1.65 7.25
C SER A 24 0.71 2.63 6.08
N VAL A 25 0.01 2.32 4.99
CA VAL A 25 -0.11 3.23 3.85
C VAL A 25 -0.87 4.49 4.27
N ASN A 26 -1.96 4.35 5.03
CA ASN A 26 -2.70 5.50 5.54
C ASN A 26 -1.84 6.41 6.41
N GLU A 27 -1.06 5.82 7.32
CA GLU A 27 -0.16 6.59 8.19
C GLU A 27 0.88 7.35 7.37
N ALA A 28 1.48 6.70 6.37
CA ALA A 28 2.46 7.36 5.51
C ALA A 28 1.85 8.55 4.78
N LEU A 29 0.62 8.39 4.27
CA LEU A 29 -0.06 9.46 3.56
C LEU A 29 -0.43 10.65 4.46
N GLU A 30 -0.65 10.41 5.75
CA GLU A 30 -1.00 11.46 6.69
C GLU A 30 0.22 12.14 7.31
N LEU A 31 1.30 11.39 7.56
CA LEU A 31 2.42 11.88 8.35
C LEU A 31 3.61 12.36 7.53
N VAL A 32 3.74 11.92 6.28
CA VAL A 32 4.87 12.28 5.45
C VAL A 32 4.47 13.43 4.52
N ASP A 33 5.23 14.52 4.56
CA ASP A 33 4.99 15.67 3.69
C ASP A 33 5.21 15.33 2.22
N ASP A 34 4.51 16.03 1.33
CA ASP A 34 4.57 15.77 -0.11
C ASP A 34 6.00 15.78 -0.65
N TRP A 35 6.81 16.75 -0.23
CA TRP A 35 8.16 16.90 -0.74
C TRP A 35 9.12 15.79 -0.25
N GLU A 36 8.77 15.11 0.84
CA GLU A 36 9.56 13.99 1.37
C GLU A 36 9.02 12.64 0.94
N PHE A 37 7.79 12.58 0.42
CA PHE A 37 7.08 11.31 0.25
C PHE A 37 7.84 10.35 -0.65
N GLN A 38 8.29 10.82 -1.81
CA GLN A 38 9.01 9.97 -2.74
C GLN A 38 10.33 9.46 -2.14
N THR A 39 11.03 10.31 -1.40
CA THR A 39 12.30 9.94 -0.78
C THR A 39 12.11 8.89 0.30
N ARG A 40 11.09 9.03 1.13
CA ARG A 40 10.85 8.11 2.26
C ARG A 40 10.13 6.84 1.86
N VAL A 41 9.21 6.92 0.93
CA VAL A 41 8.35 5.80 0.55
C VAL A 41 8.85 5.10 -0.72
N GLY A 42 9.57 5.82 -1.58
CA GLY A 42 10.14 5.27 -2.80
C GLY A 42 9.34 5.56 -4.05
N TYR A 43 8.10 6.01 -3.91
CA TYR A 43 7.23 6.36 -5.02
C TYR A 43 6.46 7.64 -4.70
N GLU A 44 5.92 8.27 -5.73
CA GLU A 44 5.15 9.49 -5.57
C GLU A 44 3.87 9.26 -4.77
N ARG A 45 3.42 10.32 -4.09
CA ARG A 45 2.22 10.28 -3.27
C ARG A 45 0.99 9.81 -4.03
N ASP A 46 0.82 10.27 -5.27
CA ASP A 46 -0.33 9.90 -6.09
C ASP A 46 -0.40 8.39 -6.35
N PHE A 47 0.76 7.75 -6.51
CA PHE A 47 0.83 6.31 -6.66
C PHE A 47 0.31 5.60 -5.39
N ALA A 48 0.72 6.09 -4.23
CA ALA A 48 0.29 5.51 -2.96
C ALA A 48 -1.20 5.74 -2.70
N ILE A 49 -1.74 6.89 -3.12
CA ILE A 49 -3.17 7.18 -3.01
C ILE A 49 -3.98 6.20 -3.87
N ALA A 50 -3.55 5.97 -5.11
CA ALA A 50 -4.21 5.01 -6.00
C ALA A 50 -4.16 3.59 -5.42
N LEU A 51 -3.03 3.18 -4.89
CA LEU A 51 -2.88 1.88 -4.25
C LEU A 51 -3.80 1.76 -3.04
N ARG A 52 -3.88 2.79 -2.20
CA ARG A 52 -4.76 2.79 -1.04
C ARG A 52 -6.22 2.63 -1.46
N SER A 53 -6.62 3.29 -2.54
CA SER A 53 -7.98 3.15 -3.06
C SER A 53 -8.29 1.71 -3.45
N THR A 54 -7.36 1.06 -4.15
CA THR A 54 -7.51 -0.35 -4.53
C THR A 54 -7.60 -1.25 -3.31
N MET A 55 -6.75 -1.01 -2.32
CA MET A 55 -6.76 -1.79 -1.07
C MET A 55 -8.05 -1.58 -0.29
N SER A 56 -8.57 -0.34 -0.26
CA SER A 56 -9.82 -0.03 0.42
C SER A 56 -11.00 -0.75 -0.24
N ASP A 57 -11.05 -0.79 -1.57
CA ASP A 57 -12.09 -1.51 -2.29
C ASP A 57 -12.05 -3.01 -1.97
N LEU A 58 -10.86 -3.59 -1.91
CA LEU A 58 -10.70 -4.99 -1.53
C LEU A 58 -11.13 -5.22 -0.08
N ALA A 59 -10.79 -4.29 0.82
CA ALA A 59 -11.14 -4.40 2.23
C ALA A 59 -12.66 -4.42 2.46
N HIS A 60 -13.42 -3.71 1.63
CA HIS A 60 -14.88 -3.71 1.73
C HIS A 60 -15.51 -5.07 1.44
N GLY A 61 -14.79 -5.96 0.75
CA GLY A 61 -15.25 -7.32 0.46
C GLY A 61 -14.89 -8.34 1.54
N LEU A 62 -14.19 -7.90 2.55
CA LEU A 62 -13.79 -8.79 3.67
C LEU A 62 -14.88 -8.81 4.76
#